data_0a8aea5215302a73cc581592a5582977
#
_entry.id   0a8aea5215302a73cc581592a5582977
#
_cell.length_a   1.000
_cell.length_b   1.000
_cell.length_c   1.000
_cell.angle_alpha   90.00
_cell.angle_beta   90.00
_cell.angle_gamma   90.00
#
_symmetry.space_group_name_H-M   'P 1'
#
loop_
_entity.id
_entity.type
_entity.pdbx_description
1 polymer ?
#
loop_
_entity_poly.entity_id
_entity_poly.type
_entity_poly.pdbx_seq_one_letter_code
_entity_poly.pdbx_strand_id
1 'polypeptide(L)' 'MEKTPKKWQKVRIFDSYGDANELRSVLLDNDDTGLLEVKVRRCGPGGSQFKVKKYFPEQRKENK' A
#
# COMPACT_ATOMS: atom_id res chain seq x y z
N MET A 1 -11.63 -19.83 -11.48
CA MET A 1 -11.11 -19.47 -11.29
C MET A 1 -10.93 -18.95 -10.26
N GLU A 2 -10.45 -18.88 -9.72
CA GLU A 2 -10.34 -18.35 -8.77
C GLU A 2 -9.57 -17.44 -8.81
N LYS A 3 -9.79 -16.46 -8.62
CA LYS A 3 -9.03 -15.56 -8.59
C LYS A 3 -8.53 -15.38 -7.31
N THR A 4 -7.31 -15.27 -7.08
CA THR A 4 -6.75 -15.00 -5.79
C THR A 4 -6.89 -13.53 -5.50
N PRO A 5 -7.49 -13.17 -4.40
CA PRO A 5 -7.62 -11.75 -4.08
C PRO A 5 -6.27 -11.15 -3.78
N LYS A 6 -6.14 -9.89 -4.06
CA LYS A 6 -4.92 -9.18 -3.75
C LYS A 6 -4.77 -9.09 -2.25
N LYS A 7 -3.59 -9.34 -1.78
CA LYS A 7 -3.32 -9.29 -0.36
C LYS A 7 -2.61 -8.02 -0.01
N TRP A 8 -3.36 -6.99 0.19
CA TRP A 8 -2.80 -5.71 0.57
C TRP A 8 -2.36 -5.76 2.02
N GLN A 9 -1.17 -5.25 2.29
CA GLN A 9 -0.64 -5.24 3.63
C GLN A 9 -0.75 -3.84 4.19
N LYS A 10 -1.25 -3.73 5.41
CA LYS A 10 -1.33 -2.44 6.07
C LYS A 10 0.08 -2.07 6.53
N VAL A 11 0.55 -0.90 6.14
CA VAL A 11 1.86 -0.44 6.52
C VAL A 11 1.77 0.42 7.76
N ARG A 12 0.90 1.42 7.73
CA ARG A 12 0.82 2.35 8.84
C ARG A 12 -0.41 3.21 8.72
N ILE A 13 -0.84 3.77 9.83
CA ILE A 13 -1.95 4.69 9.88
C ILE A 13 -1.44 6.02 10.39
N PHE A 14 -1.84 7.10 9.72
CA PHE A 14 -1.44 8.45 10.08
C PHE A 14 -2.65 9.30 10.35
N ASP A 15 -2.45 10.39 11.07
CA ASP A 15 -3.51 11.34 11.32
C ASP A 15 -3.56 12.42 10.24
N SER A 16 -2.61 12.44 9.34
CA SER A 16 -2.49 13.46 8.34
C SER A 16 -2.28 12.85 6.98
N TYR A 17 -2.98 13.37 5.98
CA TYR A 17 -2.80 12.87 4.64
C TYR A 17 -1.37 13.14 4.14
N GLY A 18 -0.82 14.29 4.52
CA GLY A 18 0.53 14.61 4.09
C GLY A 18 1.55 13.60 4.55
N ASP A 19 1.40 13.15 5.80
CA ASP A 19 2.32 12.15 6.32
C ASP A 19 2.14 10.81 5.61
N ALA A 20 0.90 10.44 5.38
CA ALA A 20 0.62 9.19 4.69
C ALA A 20 1.17 9.23 3.27
N ASN A 21 0.99 10.34 2.59
CA ASN A 21 1.45 10.49 1.24
C ASN A 21 2.98 10.49 1.17
N GLU A 22 3.62 11.02 2.19
CA GLU A 22 5.06 11.02 2.24
C GLU A 22 5.59 9.59 2.35
N LEU A 23 4.97 8.79 3.19
CA LEU A 23 5.37 7.40 3.30
C LEU A 23 5.14 6.67 1.98
N ARG A 24 4.02 6.97 1.33
CA ARG A 24 3.73 6.38 0.04
C ARG A 24 4.85 6.68 -0.94
N SER A 25 5.29 7.93 -0.98
CA SER A 25 6.35 8.33 -1.87
C SER A 25 7.66 7.62 -1.55
N VAL A 26 7.96 7.49 -0.27
CA VAL A 26 9.18 6.82 0.13
C VAL A 26 9.15 5.35 -0.28
N LEU A 27 8.01 4.69 -0.08
CA LEU A 27 7.90 3.29 -0.44
C LEU A 27 8.07 3.09 -1.94
N LEU A 28 7.47 3.96 -2.73
CA LEU A 28 7.58 3.85 -4.17
C LEU A 28 8.98 4.19 -4.65
N ASP A 29 9.61 5.15 -4.00
CA ASP A 29 10.95 5.55 -4.37
C ASP A 29 11.97 4.46 -4.07
N ASN A 30 11.73 3.68 -3.03
CA ASN A 30 12.63 2.61 -2.66
C ASN A 30 12.41 1.33 -3.46
N ASP A 31 11.39 1.29 -4.27
CA ASP A 31 11.08 0.10 -5.04
C ASP A 31 11.81 0.15 -6.38
N ASP A 32 12.80 -0.68 -6.53
CA ASP A 32 13.59 -0.71 -7.74
C ASP A 32 12.87 -1.37 -8.90
N THR A 33 11.87 -2.15 -8.64
CA THR A 33 11.20 -2.89 -9.69
C THR A 33 10.11 -2.11 -10.40
N GLY A 34 9.58 -1.12 -9.72
CA GLY A 34 8.48 -0.36 -10.27
C GLY A 34 7.16 -1.10 -10.22
N LEU A 35 7.11 -2.23 -9.52
CA LEU A 35 5.90 -3.03 -9.47
C LEU A 35 5.08 -2.83 -8.20
N LEU A 36 5.67 -2.24 -7.19
CA LEU A 36 4.98 -2.04 -5.93
C LEU A 36 3.81 -1.08 -6.08
N GLU A 37 2.67 -1.46 -5.53
CA GLU A 37 1.51 -0.58 -5.52
C GLU A 37 1.29 -0.12 -4.09
N VAL A 38 1.05 1.15 -3.93
CA VAL A 38 0.81 1.72 -2.61
C VAL A 38 -0.40 2.61 -2.71
N LYS A 39 -1.27 2.54 -1.74
CA LYS A 39 -2.44 3.42 -1.74
C LYS A 39 -2.71 3.92 -0.34
N VAL A 40 -3.38 5.05 -0.28
CA VAL A 40 -3.77 5.68 0.97
C VAL A 40 -5.28 5.68 1.03
N ARG A 41 -5.83 5.17 2.11
CA ARG A 41 -7.28 5.11 2.28
C ARG A 41 -7.67 5.83 3.55
N ARG A 42 -8.76 6.53 3.48
CA ARG A 42 -9.27 7.20 4.66
C ARG A 42 -9.87 6.17 5.60
N CYS A 43 -9.64 6.34 6.87
CA CYS A 43 -10.17 5.40 7.85
C CYS A 43 -10.39 6.12 9.18
N GLY A 44 -10.89 5.38 10.14
CA GLY A 44 -11.15 5.93 11.45
C GLY A 44 -12.46 6.69 11.52
N PRO A 45 -12.86 7.13 12.71
CA PRO A 45 -14.11 7.84 12.88
C PRO A 45 -14.11 9.13 12.08
N GLY A 46 -15.15 9.33 11.27
CA GLY A 46 -15.22 10.52 10.47
C GLY A 46 -14.16 10.64 9.40
N GLY A 47 -13.41 9.59 9.14
CA GLY A 47 -12.38 9.64 8.13
C GLY A 47 -11.22 10.52 8.51
N SER A 48 -10.91 10.60 9.79
CA SER A 48 -9.87 11.48 10.26
C SER A 48 -8.47 10.89 10.17
N GLN A 49 -8.37 9.64 9.81
CA GLN A 49 -7.08 8.99 9.71
C GLN A 49 -6.86 8.47 8.31
N PHE A 50 -5.60 8.18 8.00
CA PHE A 50 -5.24 7.70 6.67
C PHE A 50 -4.39 6.46 6.80
N LYS A 51 -4.85 5.38 6.18
CA LYS A 51 -4.17 4.10 6.24
C LYS A 51 -3.38 3.90 4.96
N VAL A 52 -2.11 3.57 5.08
CA VAL A 52 -1.26 3.29 3.94
C VAL A 52 -1.18 1.79 3.77
N LYS A 53 -1.46 1.30 2.59
CA LYS A 53 -1.38 -0.11 2.26
C LYS A 53 -0.48 -0.30 1.08
N LYS A 54 0.15 -1.46 1.01
CA LYS A 54 1.01 -1.76 -0.12
C LYS A 54 0.69 -3.15 -0.63
N TYR A 55 0.98 -3.38 -1.90
CA TYR A 55 0.76 -4.65 -2.53
C TYR A 55 1.85 -4.85 -3.58
N PHE A 56 2.49 -6.00 -3.54
CA PHE A 56 3.57 -6.26 -4.47
C PHE A 56 3.15 -7.44 -5.34
N PRO A 57 2.57 -7.19 -6.51
CA PRO A 57 2.02 -8.27 -7.33
C PRO A 57 3.06 -9.23 -7.86
N GLU A 58 4.30 -8.77 -7.94
CA GLU A 58 5.28 -9.59 -8.52
C GLU A 58 5.63 -10.80 -7.74
N GLN A 59 5.30 -10.86 -6.49
CA GLN A 59 5.73 -11.95 -5.77
C GLN A 59 5.13 -13.21 -6.10
N ARG A 60 4.30 -13.25 -7.00
CA ARG A 60 3.89 -14.46 -7.39
C ARG A 60 4.71 -15.14 -8.26
N LYS A 61 5.56 -15.32 -8.53
CA LYS A 61 6.20 -15.91 -9.30
C LYS A 61 6.93 -16.88 -9.24
N GLU A 62 6.83 -17.07 -8.96
CA GLU A 62 7.33 -17.76 -8.85
C GLU A 62 7.50 -18.63 -9.22
N ASN A 63 7.33 -18.85 -9.66
CA ASN A 63 7.31 -19.52 -9.97
C ASN A 63 7.61 -20.09 -10.47
N LYS A 64 7.66 -20.23 -10.78
CA LYS A 64 7.82 -20.67 -11.32
C LYS A 64 7.90 -21.08 -11.43
#